data_16eeb4167d024dae0f27e5bb713aa092
#
_entry.id   16eeb4167d024dae0f27e5bb713aa092
#
_cell.length_a   1.000
_cell.length_b   1.000
_cell.length_c   1.000
_cell.angle_alpha   90.00
_cell.angle_beta   90.00
_cell.angle_gamma   90.00
#
_symmetry.space_group_name_H-M   'P 1'
#
loop_
_entity.id
_entity.type
_entity.pdbx_description
1 polymer ?
#
loop_
_entity_poly.entity_id
_entity_poly.type
_entity_poly.pdbx_seq_one_letter_code
_entity_poly.pdbx_strand_id
1 'polypeptide(L)'
;VKLADLNYSACKGCVWLCAKPEVCKLEDDLVTYYQNVNEADAVVLGSPVHFRTISATMLAFISRLWGFRHVNFAIKNKPFVLVICGIGNRPDTAEEDFRGALSSFNVRILDIVKYYSRIPLCYRCGRHQECSIGGAYKIWSYKAHTLTITPNLFHRWEDDNQTVVKVSAAAEKLRKVVATSTHI
;
A
#
# COMPACT_ATOMS: atom_id res chain seq x y z
N VAL A 1 -0.91 -5.31 -9.57
CA VAL A 1 0.55 -5.20 -9.82
C VAL A 1 1.30 -5.01 -8.52
N LYS A 2 2.52 -5.47 -8.46
CA LYS A 2 3.45 -5.27 -7.34
C LYS A 2 4.44 -4.17 -7.74
N LEU A 3 4.30 -3.00 -7.12
CA LEU A 3 5.11 -1.82 -7.48
C LEU A 3 6.63 -2.04 -7.32
N ALA A 4 7.03 -2.92 -6.40
CA ALA A 4 8.45 -3.23 -6.17
C ALA A 4 9.11 -4.00 -7.34
N ASP A 5 8.33 -4.55 -8.26
CA ASP A 5 8.85 -5.26 -9.43
C ASP A 5 8.96 -4.34 -10.67
N LEU A 6 8.54 -3.07 -10.53
CA LEU A 6 8.59 -2.07 -11.58
C LEU A 6 9.80 -1.15 -11.42
N ASN A 7 10.41 -0.80 -12.54
CA ASN A 7 11.46 0.21 -12.60
C ASN A 7 10.84 1.58 -12.92
N TYR A 8 10.68 2.42 -11.90
CA TYR A 8 10.10 3.76 -12.04
C TYR A 8 10.66 4.74 -11.01
N SER A 9 10.52 6.02 -11.29
CA SER A 9 10.91 7.08 -10.36
C SER A 9 9.72 7.81 -9.75
N ALA A 10 9.93 8.46 -8.62
CA ALA A 10 8.98 9.43 -8.07
C ALA A 10 8.79 10.63 -9.02
N CYS A 11 7.81 11.48 -8.74
CA CYS A 11 7.60 12.73 -9.47
C CYS A 11 8.86 13.60 -9.44
N LYS A 12 9.26 14.10 -10.61
CA LYS A 12 10.45 14.95 -10.78
C LYS A 12 10.13 16.46 -10.79
N GLY A 13 8.88 16.83 -10.51
CA GLY A 13 8.46 18.23 -10.49
C GLY A 13 8.44 18.94 -11.86
N CYS A 14 8.44 18.18 -12.96
CA CYS A 14 8.40 18.73 -14.32
C CYS A 14 6.98 19.15 -14.73
N VAL A 15 6.40 20.09 -13.98
CA VAL A 15 5.00 20.54 -14.06
C VAL A 15 4.61 20.95 -15.48
N TRP A 16 5.47 21.66 -16.19
CA TRP A 16 5.18 22.14 -17.56
C TRP A 16 4.96 21.01 -18.57
N LEU A 17 5.50 19.80 -18.31
CA LEU A 17 5.31 18.64 -19.18
C LEU A 17 3.97 17.93 -18.93
N CYS A 18 3.51 17.87 -17.70
CA CYS A 18 2.29 17.16 -17.33
C CYS A 18 1.05 18.05 -17.21
N ALA A 19 1.21 19.36 -17.01
CA ALA A 19 0.09 20.27 -16.75
C ALA A 19 -0.89 20.38 -17.91
N LYS A 20 -0.39 20.52 -19.13
CA LYS A 20 -1.26 20.68 -20.31
C LYS A 20 -2.00 19.42 -20.71
N PRO A 21 -1.32 18.22 -20.80
CA PRO A 21 -2.02 16.98 -21.11
C PRO A 21 -2.70 16.34 -19.89
N GLU A 22 -2.48 16.87 -18.68
CA GLU A 22 -2.97 16.32 -17.41
C GLU A 22 -2.59 14.84 -17.21
N VAL A 23 -1.39 14.47 -17.67
CA VAL A 23 -0.84 13.12 -17.58
C VAL A 23 0.66 13.18 -17.36
N CYS A 24 1.19 12.30 -16.53
CA CYS A 24 2.62 12.18 -16.33
C CYS A 24 3.34 11.73 -17.61
N LYS A 25 4.43 12.42 -17.97
CA LYS A 25 5.20 12.18 -19.19
C LYS A 25 6.53 11.45 -18.95
N LEU A 26 6.76 10.95 -17.74
CA LEU A 26 7.94 10.11 -17.49
C LEU A 26 7.70 8.73 -18.11
N GLU A 27 8.61 8.35 -18.99
CA GLU A 27 8.60 7.06 -19.68
C GLU A 27 9.32 6.02 -18.81
N ASP A 28 8.54 5.19 -18.12
CA ASP A 28 9.01 4.10 -17.27
C ASP A 28 7.91 3.05 -17.13
N ASP A 29 8.17 1.97 -16.38
CA ASP A 29 7.22 0.85 -16.23
C ASP A 29 5.88 1.26 -15.63
N LEU A 30 5.80 2.46 -15.04
CA LEU A 30 4.57 2.94 -14.42
C LEU A 30 3.52 3.45 -15.41
N VAL A 31 3.89 3.76 -16.65
CA VAL A 31 3.00 4.40 -17.64
C VAL A 31 1.67 3.67 -17.80
N THR A 32 1.71 2.35 -18.00
CA THR A 32 0.49 1.54 -18.16
C THR A 32 -0.40 1.56 -16.93
N TYR A 33 0.19 1.40 -15.75
CA TYR A 33 -0.55 1.36 -14.49
C TYR A 33 -1.07 2.73 -14.07
N TYR A 34 -0.39 3.79 -14.46
CA TYR A 34 -0.84 5.16 -14.26
C TYR A 34 -2.15 5.43 -15.01
N GLN A 35 -2.24 5.01 -16.27
CA GLN A 35 -3.46 5.11 -17.06
C GLN A 35 -4.58 4.27 -16.44
N ASN A 36 -4.29 3.06 -16.03
CA ASN A 36 -5.26 2.17 -15.39
C ASN A 36 -5.90 2.80 -14.13
N VAL A 37 -5.17 3.62 -13.36
CA VAL A 37 -5.75 4.36 -12.23
C VAL A 37 -6.82 5.34 -12.69
N ASN A 38 -6.62 6.00 -13.83
CA ASN A 38 -7.60 6.93 -14.37
C ASN A 38 -8.84 6.23 -14.93
N GLU A 39 -8.67 5.07 -15.53
CA GLU A 39 -9.73 4.31 -16.21
C GLU A 39 -10.54 3.42 -15.26
N ALA A 40 -9.94 2.96 -14.17
CA ALA A 40 -10.58 2.05 -13.24
C ALA A 40 -11.78 2.69 -12.52
N ASP A 41 -12.85 1.91 -12.29
CA ASP A 41 -14.01 2.31 -11.49
C ASP A 41 -13.65 2.48 -10.00
N ALA A 42 -12.66 1.74 -9.52
CA ALA A 42 -12.16 1.82 -8.14
C ALA A 42 -10.68 1.40 -8.09
N VAL A 43 -9.99 1.82 -7.04
CA VAL A 43 -8.56 1.53 -6.85
C VAL A 43 -8.31 0.93 -5.47
N VAL A 44 -7.54 -0.15 -5.42
CA VAL A 44 -7.02 -0.70 -4.16
C VAL A 44 -5.52 -0.45 -4.10
N LEU A 45 -5.06 0.28 -3.10
CA LEU A 45 -3.64 0.53 -2.86
C LEU A 45 -3.18 -0.22 -1.62
N GLY A 46 -2.17 -1.09 -1.78
CA GLY A 46 -1.57 -1.83 -0.67
C GLY A 46 -0.14 -1.40 -0.40
N SER A 47 0.19 -1.11 0.86
CA SER A 47 1.54 -0.77 1.27
C SER A 47 1.99 -1.53 2.51
N PRO A 48 3.23 -2.05 2.53
CA PRO A 48 3.84 -2.44 3.78
C PRO A 48 4.19 -1.20 4.61
N VAL A 49 4.23 -1.39 5.95
CA VAL A 49 4.74 -0.38 6.87
C VAL A 49 6.27 -0.49 6.94
N HIS A 50 6.97 0.53 6.49
CA HIS A 50 8.41 0.68 6.61
C HIS A 50 8.73 1.92 7.44
N PHE A 51 9.60 1.78 8.46
CA PHE A 51 10.00 2.91 9.32
C PHE A 51 8.81 3.69 9.91
N ARG A 52 7.71 2.98 10.24
CA ARG A 52 6.46 3.50 10.80
C ARG A 52 5.56 4.28 9.83
N THR A 53 5.89 4.32 8.55
CA THR A 53 5.12 4.98 7.50
C THR A 53 4.84 4.01 6.34
N ILE A 54 4.08 4.44 5.34
CA ILE A 54 3.92 3.69 4.08
C ILE A 54 5.24 3.61 3.34
N SER A 55 5.40 2.58 2.52
CA SER A 55 6.67 2.35 1.80
C SER A 55 7.03 3.51 0.88
N ALA A 56 8.34 3.79 0.75
CA ALA A 56 8.85 4.80 -0.18
C ALA A 56 8.38 4.53 -1.63
N THR A 57 8.30 3.27 -2.03
CA THR A 57 7.76 2.85 -3.33
C THR A 57 6.30 3.32 -3.50
N MET A 58 5.44 3.16 -2.48
CA MET A 58 4.07 3.65 -2.53
C MET A 58 4.01 5.18 -2.58
N LEU A 59 4.83 5.88 -1.81
CA LEU A 59 4.91 7.35 -1.87
C LEU A 59 5.37 7.83 -3.25
N ALA A 60 6.36 7.17 -3.84
CA ALA A 60 6.81 7.45 -5.20
C ALA A 60 5.67 7.29 -6.21
N PHE A 61 4.89 6.20 -6.10
CA PHE A 61 3.70 5.98 -6.94
C PHE A 61 2.67 7.10 -6.77
N ILE A 62 2.27 7.42 -5.54
CA ILE A 62 1.27 8.47 -5.27
C ILE A 62 1.76 9.82 -5.78
N SER A 63 3.05 10.15 -5.62
CA SER A 63 3.61 11.40 -6.14
C SER A 63 3.45 11.56 -7.66
N ARG A 64 3.44 10.44 -8.40
CA ARG A 64 3.23 10.43 -9.85
C ARG A 64 1.78 10.74 -10.24
N LEU A 65 0.81 10.51 -9.36
CA LEU A 65 -0.60 10.87 -9.59
C LEU A 65 -0.79 12.39 -9.71
N TRP A 66 0.24 13.20 -9.38
CA TRP A 66 0.20 14.65 -9.54
C TRP A 66 -0.21 15.09 -10.94
N GLY A 67 0.12 14.33 -11.98
CA GLY A 67 -0.33 14.59 -13.35
C GLY A 67 -1.86 14.61 -13.54
N PHE A 68 -2.63 14.00 -12.63
CA PHE A 68 -4.09 14.03 -12.64
C PHE A 68 -4.71 15.24 -11.94
N ARG A 69 -3.90 16.24 -11.60
CA ARG A 69 -4.29 17.35 -10.76
C ARG A 69 -3.65 18.66 -11.23
N HIS A 70 -4.13 19.23 -12.31
CA HIS A 70 -3.69 20.55 -12.77
C HIS A 70 -4.88 21.50 -12.95
N VAL A 71 -5.63 21.36 -14.03
CA VAL A 71 -6.84 22.14 -14.31
C VAL A 71 -8.06 21.43 -13.73
N ASN A 72 -8.06 20.10 -13.80
CA ASN A 72 -9.09 19.22 -13.28
C ASN A 72 -8.54 18.31 -12.20
N PHE A 73 -9.45 17.66 -11.48
CA PHE A 73 -9.16 16.54 -10.61
C PHE A 73 -9.66 15.26 -11.31
N ALA A 74 -8.87 14.69 -12.22
CA ALA A 74 -9.28 13.57 -13.06
C ALA A 74 -9.75 12.33 -12.26
N ILE A 75 -9.20 12.15 -11.06
CA ILE A 75 -9.56 11.04 -10.16
C ILE A 75 -10.41 11.49 -8.95
N LYS A 76 -11.04 12.68 -9.02
CA LYS A 76 -11.93 13.18 -7.96
C LYS A 76 -13.08 12.20 -7.71
N ASN A 77 -13.38 12.00 -6.43
CA ASN A 77 -14.43 11.09 -5.96
C ASN A 77 -14.24 9.61 -6.37
N LYS A 78 -13.15 9.27 -7.08
CA LYS A 78 -12.84 7.87 -7.38
C LYS A 78 -12.74 7.07 -6.09
N PRO A 79 -13.39 5.88 -6.02
CA PRO A 79 -13.36 5.05 -4.82
C PRO A 79 -11.98 4.41 -4.60
N PHE A 80 -11.44 4.56 -3.40
CA PHE A 80 -10.19 3.93 -3.00
C PHE A 80 -10.40 3.05 -1.76
N VAL A 81 -9.79 1.89 -1.74
CA VAL A 81 -9.57 1.09 -0.54
C VAL A 81 -8.07 1.02 -0.28
N LEU A 82 -7.67 1.27 0.96
CA LEU A 82 -6.28 1.23 1.36
C LEU A 82 -6.01 -0.04 2.17
N VAL A 83 -4.89 -0.71 1.90
CA VAL A 83 -4.46 -1.89 2.62
C VAL A 83 -3.09 -1.61 3.24
N ILE A 84 -2.97 -1.75 4.54
CA ILE A 84 -1.75 -1.49 5.29
C ILE A 84 -1.30 -2.80 5.95
N CYS A 85 -0.09 -3.24 5.62
CA CYS A 85 0.49 -4.45 6.19
C CYS A 85 1.75 -4.12 6.99
N GLY A 86 1.74 -4.44 8.28
CA GLY A 86 2.86 -4.17 9.18
C GLY A 86 3.32 -5.40 9.97
N ILE A 87 4.23 -5.17 10.89
CA ILE A 87 4.76 -6.20 11.80
C ILE A 87 4.67 -5.70 13.23
N GLY A 88 4.13 -6.56 14.10
CA GLY A 88 3.98 -6.27 15.52
C GLY A 88 2.90 -5.23 15.80
N ASN A 89 2.92 -4.68 17.00
CA ASN A 89 1.92 -3.74 17.51
C ASN A 89 2.49 -2.34 17.78
N ARG A 90 3.60 -1.98 17.12
CA ARG A 90 4.18 -0.65 17.32
C ARG A 90 3.31 0.39 16.64
N PRO A 91 3.10 1.55 17.29
CA PRO A 91 2.42 2.67 16.68
C PRO A 91 3.13 3.09 15.38
N ASP A 92 2.36 3.34 14.34
CA ASP A 92 2.84 3.89 13.08
C ASP A 92 1.90 4.99 12.59
N THR A 93 2.35 5.75 11.61
CA THR A 93 1.62 6.84 10.98
C THR A 93 1.12 6.45 9.58
N ALA A 94 1.19 5.17 9.21
CA ALA A 94 0.95 4.73 7.85
C ALA A 94 -0.45 5.10 7.33
N GLU A 95 -1.48 5.09 8.17
CA GLU A 95 -2.82 5.53 7.76
C GLU A 95 -2.86 7.04 7.51
N GLU A 96 -2.33 7.84 8.45
CA GLU A 96 -2.29 9.29 8.33
C GLU A 96 -1.48 9.71 7.09
N ASP A 97 -0.35 9.05 6.85
CA ASP A 97 0.51 9.32 5.69
C ASP A 97 -0.17 8.95 4.37
N PHE A 98 -0.89 7.82 4.34
CA PHE A 98 -1.69 7.45 3.16
C PHE A 98 -2.79 8.47 2.88
N ARG A 99 -3.56 8.84 3.90
CA ARG A 99 -4.62 9.85 3.79
C ARG A 99 -4.05 11.20 3.38
N GLY A 100 -2.95 11.62 4.01
CA GLY A 100 -2.25 12.87 3.70
C GLY A 100 -1.76 12.92 2.26
N ALA A 101 -1.08 11.87 1.80
CA ALA A 101 -0.58 11.77 0.43
C ALA A 101 -1.69 11.79 -0.62
N LEU A 102 -2.85 11.21 -0.33
CA LEU A 102 -4.01 11.17 -1.25
C LEU A 102 -4.93 12.39 -1.14
N SER A 103 -4.82 13.19 -0.08
CA SER A 103 -5.72 14.33 0.18
C SER A 103 -5.77 15.33 -0.97
N SER A 104 -4.63 15.52 -1.65
CA SER A 104 -4.49 16.45 -2.78
C SER A 104 -5.30 16.06 -4.03
N PHE A 105 -5.81 14.84 -4.10
CA PHE A 105 -6.50 14.33 -5.30
C PHE A 105 -8.02 14.25 -5.15
N ASN A 106 -8.55 14.61 -3.97
CA ASN A 106 -9.99 14.54 -3.67
C ASN A 106 -10.62 13.17 -3.95
N VAL A 107 -9.87 12.09 -3.76
CA VAL A 107 -10.38 10.73 -3.88
C VAL A 107 -11.30 10.38 -2.70
N ARG A 108 -12.17 9.40 -2.89
CA ARG A 108 -13.06 8.91 -1.84
C ARG A 108 -12.50 7.63 -1.22
N ILE A 109 -11.90 7.72 -0.04
CA ILE A 109 -11.44 6.54 0.69
C ILE A 109 -12.66 5.85 1.32
N LEU A 110 -13.01 4.68 0.79
CA LEU A 110 -14.15 3.87 1.23
C LEU A 110 -13.85 3.09 2.49
N ASP A 111 -12.64 2.55 2.58
CA ASP A 111 -12.22 1.74 3.72
C ASP A 111 -10.71 1.65 3.83
N ILE A 112 -10.24 1.29 5.02
CA ILE A 112 -8.84 1.00 5.29
C ILE A 112 -8.75 -0.33 6.03
N VAL A 113 -8.09 -1.29 5.41
CA VAL A 113 -7.81 -2.60 5.99
C VAL A 113 -6.38 -2.61 6.52
N LYS A 114 -6.22 -2.93 7.80
CA LYS A 114 -4.91 -3.06 8.44
C LYS A 114 -4.69 -4.51 8.89
N TYR A 115 -3.53 -5.04 8.54
CA TYR A 115 -3.06 -6.33 9.02
C TYR A 115 -1.64 -6.20 9.58
N TYR A 116 -1.43 -6.66 10.80
CA TYR A 116 -0.12 -6.64 11.46
C TYR A 116 0.29 -8.05 11.84
N SER A 117 1.25 -8.60 11.11
CA SER A 117 1.81 -9.91 11.41
C SER A 117 2.54 -9.90 12.74
N ARG A 118 2.40 -10.98 13.50
CA ARG A 118 3.14 -11.18 14.75
C ARG A 118 4.54 -11.75 14.51
N ILE A 119 4.82 -12.21 13.31
CA ILE A 119 6.09 -12.84 12.97
C ILE A 119 6.97 -11.85 12.22
N PRO A 120 8.17 -11.55 12.73
CA PRO A 120 9.08 -10.61 12.09
C PRO A 120 9.68 -11.20 10.81
N LEU A 121 9.90 -10.33 9.80
CA LEU A 121 10.51 -10.71 8.52
C LEU A 121 11.97 -11.16 8.62
N CYS A 122 12.61 -11.04 9.79
CA CYS A 122 14.00 -11.45 9.98
C CYS A 122 14.24 -12.95 9.67
N TYR A 123 13.21 -13.77 9.68
CA TYR A 123 13.33 -15.15 9.20
C TYR A 123 13.63 -15.24 7.70
N ARG A 124 13.22 -14.29 6.92
CA ARG A 124 13.56 -14.23 5.50
C ARG A 124 15.01 -13.83 5.24
N CYS A 125 15.65 -13.13 6.16
CA CYS A 125 17.07 -12.80 6.03
C CYS A 125 17.98 -13.97 6.38
N GLY A 126 17.45 -15.01 7.04
CA GLY A 126 18.18 -16.24 7.38
C GLY A 126 19.21 -16.12 8.52
N ARG A 127 19.36 -14.92 9.12
CA ARG A 127 20.40 -14.66 10.12
C ARG A 127 19.87 -14.55 11.55
N HIS A 128 18.69 -15.05 11.84
CA HIS A 128 18.10 -14.96 13.19
C HIS A 128 18.89 -15.75 14.25
N GLN A 129 19.61 -16.79 13.85
CA GLN A 129 20.41 -17.64 14.74
C GLN A 129 21.59 -16.88 15.37
N GLU A 130 22.09 -15.84 14.74
CA GLU A 130 23.24 -15.05 15.19
C GLU A 130 22.87 -13.58 15.50
N CYS A 131 21.59 -13.20 15.30
CA CYS A 131 21.16 -11.82 15.37
C CYS A 131 20.58 -11.46 16.74
N SER A 132 21.24 -10.54 17.46
CA SER A 132 20.78 -10.04 18.76
C SER A 132 20.00 -8.72 18.69
N ILE A 133 19.76 -8.16 17.49
CA ILE A 133 19.07 -6.87 17.30
C ILE A 133 17.76 -6.99 16.53
N GLY A 134 17.55 -8.10 15.84
CA GLY A 134 16.38 -8.33 14.98
C GLY A 134 15.08 -8.52 15.74
N GLY A 135 13.96 -8.45 15.00
CA GLY A 135 12.63 -8.60 15.58
C GLY A 135 12.40 -9.97 16.23
N ALA A 136 12.99 -11.04 15.69
CA ALA A 136 12.91 -12.37 16.29
C ALA A 136 13.53 -12.38 17.69
N TYR A 137 14.72 -11.79 17.85
CA TYR A 137 15.38 -11.69 19.15
C TYR A 137 14.58 -10.83 20.13
N LYS A 138 13.96 -9.75 19.66
CA LYS A 138 13.11 -8.88 20.51
C LYS A 138 11.86 -9.59 21.02
N ILE A 139 11.35 -10.58 20.29
CA ILE A 139 10.15 -11.35 20.67
C ILE A 139 10.53 -12.53 21.57
N TRP A 140 11.57 -13.30 21.20
CA TRP A 140 11.90 -14.58 21.81
C TRP A 140 13.25 -14.61 22.55
N SER A 141 13.99 -13.49 22.58
CA SER A 141 15.33 -13.41 23.18
C SER A 141 16.26 -14.51 22.62
N TYR A 142 17.06 -15.14 23.45
CA TYR A 142 17.99 -16.22 23.05
C TYR A 142 17.31 -17.41 22.37
N LYS A 143 16.04 -17.65 22.62
CA LYS A 143 15.29 -18.71 21.91
C LYS A 143 15.23 -18.47 20.41
N ALA A 144 15.31 -17.22 19.96
CA ALA A 144 15.34 -16.90 18.52
C ALA A 144 16.52 -17.57 17.80
N HIS A 145 17.63 -17.80 18.49
CA HIS A 145 18.85 -18.42 17.94
C HIS A 145 18.69 -19.91 17.66
N THR A 146 17.73 -20.57 18.29
CA THR A 146 17.48 -22.01 18.17
C THR A 146 16.20 -22.35 17.42
N LEU A 147 15.44 -21.34 17.02
CA LEU A 147 14.18 -21.55 16.31
C LEU A 147 14.42 -22.18 14.93
N THR A 148 13.65 -23.22 14.64
CA THR A 148 13.54 -23.77 13.28
C THR A 148 12.42 -23.05 12.56
N ILE A 149 12.70 -22.50 11.38
CA ILE A 149 11.69 -21.85 10.54
C ILE A 149 10.77 -22.93 9.96
N THR A 150 9.51 -22.86 10.32
CA THR A 150 8.47 -23.73 9.74
C THR A 150 7.33 -22.88 9.20
N PRO A 151 6.53 -23.41 8.25
CA PRO A 151 5.33 -22.69 7.76
C PRO A 151 4.39 -22.22 8.88
N ASN A 152 4.30 -22.97 9.97
CA ASN A 152 3.45 -22.66 11.12
C ASN A 152 3.87 -21.40 11.91
N LEU A 153 5.08 -20.90 11.66
CA LEU A 153 5.53 -19.63 12.21
C LEU A 153 5.01 -18.42 11.41
N PHE A 154 4.48 -18.66 10.22
CA PHE A 154 3.98 -17.60 9.35
C PHE A 154 2.46 -17.47 9.51
N HIS A 155 2.04 -16.47 10.26
CA HIS A 155 0.62 -16.10 10.26
C HIS A 155 0.27 -15.40 8.94
N ARG A 156 -0.77 -15.91 8.32
CA ARG A 156 -1.39 -15.32 7.14
C ARG A 156 -2.54 -14.44 7.61
N TRP A 157 -2.92 -13.46 6.79
CA TRP A 157 -4.06 -12.61 7.10
C TRP A 157 -5.38 -13.41 7.16
N GLU A 158 -5.46 -14.53 6.43
CA GLU A 158 -6.60 -15.45 6.41
C GLU A 158 -6.76 -16.21 7.74
N ASP A 159 -5.71 -16.29 8.55
CA ASP A 159 -5.74 -16.92 9.86
C ASP A 159 -6.24 -15.95 10.95
N ASP A 160 -6.42 -14.67 10.61
CA ASP A 160 -6.97 -13.64 11.49
C ASP A 160 -8.42 -13.30 11.10
N ASN A 161 -9.37 -13.89 11.82
CA ASN A 161 -10.80 -13.68 11.58
C ASN A 161 -11.23 -12.21 11.55
N GLN A 162 -10.60 -11.34 12.35
CA GLN A 162 -10.92 -9.91 12.34
C GLN A 162 -10.49 -9.25 11.03
N THR A 163 -9.33 -9.62 10.52
CA THR A 163 -8.85 -9.14 9.22
C THR A 163 -9.72 -9.68 8.09
N VAL A 164 -10.09 -10.95 8.10
CA VAL A 164 -11.00 -11.55 7.10
C VAL A 164 -12.33 -10.80 7.04
N VAL A 165 -12.93 -10.50 8.18
CA VAL A 165 -14.19 -9.72 8.25
C VAL A 165 -14.00 -8.32 7.65
N LYS A 166 -12.92 -7.63 7.97
CA LYS A 166 -12.62 -6.29 7.43
C LYS A 166 -12.39 -6.31 5.92
N VAL A 167 -11.65 -7.29 5.42
CA VAL A 167 -11.42 -7.48 3.96
C VAL A 167 -12.75 -7.71 3.26
N SER A 168 -13.59 -8.60 3.78
CA SER A 168 -14.90 -8.89 3.19
C SER A 168 -15.82 -7.67 3.19
N ALA A 169 -15.83 -6.90 4.29
CA ALA A 169 -16.61 -5.66 4.37
C ALA A 169 -16.13 -4.59 3.38
N ALA A 170 -14.81 -4.43 3.22
CA ALA A 170 -14.22 -3.50 2.26
C ALA A 170 -14.54 -3.92 0.80
N ALA A 171 -14.45 -5.22 0.50
CA ALA A 171 -14.82 -5.76 -0.81
C ALA A 171 -16.29 -5.52 -1.15
N GLU A 172 -17.20 -5.70 -0.18
CA GLU A 172 -18.62 -5.46 -0.37
C GLU A 172 -18.94 -3.98 -0.58
N LYS A 173 -18.23 -3.07 0.11
CA LYS A 173 -18.33 -1.61 -0.15
C LYS A 173 -17.90 -1.27 -1.58
N LEU A 174 -16.78 -1.83 -2.05
CA LEU A 174 -16.33 -1.64 -3.43
C LEU A 174 -17.36 -2.17 -4.44
N ARG A 175 -17.84 -3.40 -4.24
CA ARG A 175 -18.84 -4.02 -5.12
C ARG A 175 -20.08 -3.15 -5.30
N LYS A 176 -20.62 -2.61 -4.20
CA LYS A 176 -21.79 -1.73 -4.24
C LYS A 176 -21.57 -0.47 -5.04
N VAL A 177 -20.41 0.15 -4.86
CA VAL A 177 -20.07 1.40 -5.54
C VAL A 177 -19.83 1.19 -7.04
N VAL A 178 -19.10 0.14 -7.40
CA VAL A 178 -18.84 -0.19 -8.82
C VAL A 178 -20.13 -0.56 -9.55
N ALA A 179 -21.01 -1.36 -8.91
CA ALA A 179 -22.29 -1.73 -9.50
C ALA A 179 -23.20 -0.51 -9.80
N THR A 180 -23.13 0.54 -8.97
CA THR A 180 -23.91 1.77 -9.19
C THR A 180 -23.33 2.67 -10.30
N SER A 181 -22.02 2.53 -10.59
CA SER A 181 -21.36 3.32 -11.64
C SER A 181 -21.60 2.77 -13.06
N THR A 182 -21.96 1.49 -13.19
CA THR A 182 -22.19 0.83 -14.50
C THR A 182 -23.59 1.13 -15.11
N HIS A 183 -24.44 1.86 -14.40
CA HIS A 183 -25.82 2.17 -14.81
C HIS A 183 -26.04 3.66 -15.17
N ILE A 184 -24.98 4.43 -15.40
CA ILE A 184 -24.99 5.80 -15.88
C ILE A 184 -24.25 5.89 -17.21
#